data_3f59574c502f7dbbb788d0e4dfde8554
#
_entry.id   3f59574c502f7dbbb788d0e4dfde8554
#
_cell.length_a   1.000
_cell.length_b   1.000
_cell.length_c   1.000
_cell.angle_alpha   90.00
_cell.angle_beta   90.00
_cell.angle_gamma   90.00
#
_symmetry.space_group_name_H-M   'P 1'
#
loop_
_entity.id
_entity.type
_entity.pdbx_description
1 polymer ?
#
loop_
_entity_poly.entity_id
_entity_poly.type
_entity_poly.pdbx_seq_one_letter_code
_entity_poly.pdbx_strand_id
1 'polypeptide(L)'
;EVVAQVSTIATAGEEMSATSENIALNCQLAADGAQKASDSAHSGEGVVLETIKVMGGIACKVQETAKTVETLGERSDQIGAIIGTIEDIADQTNLLALNAAIEAARAGEQGRGFAVVADEVRALAERTTAATKEIGEMIKAIQRETKGAVAAMEEGVSQVDNGTKEAARSGEALKDILNQVNTVAMEVSQIATAAEEQTATTGEITKNMQQISDAVQQTSHGAQEAAAAATQLTGNAEELKRLIHRFRL
;
A
#
# COMPACT_ATOMS: atom_id res chain seq x y z
N GLU A 1 63.81 -5.60 4.79
CA GLU A 1 62.71 -4.63 4.56
C GLU A 1 61.73 -5.17 3.52
N VAL A 2 62.18 -5.58 2.32
CA VAL A 2 61.35 -6.09 1.22
C VAL A 2 60.53 -7.34 1.68
N VAL A 3 61.14 -8.29 2.40
CA VAL A 3 60.43 -9.48 2.87
C VAL A 3 59.30 -9.13 3.81
N ALA A 4 59.45 -8.13 4.69
CA ALA A 4 58.43 -7.68 5.58
C ALA A 4 57.23 -7.02 4.80
N GLN A 5 57.55 -6.24 3.77
CA GLN A 5 56.54 -5.63 2.90
C GLN A 5 55.75 -6.68 2.10
N VAL A 6 56.42 -7.70 1.57
CA VAL A 6 55.76 -8.81 0.85
C VAL A 6 54.82 -9.57 1.77
N SER A 7 55.23 -9.88 3.05
CA SER A 7 54.38 -10.52 4.02
C SER A 7 53.14 -9.67 4.36
N THR A 8 53.31 -8.36 4.52
CA THR A 8 52.20 -7.45 4.81
C THR A 8 51.17 -7.42 3.65
N ILE A 9 51.66 -7.38 2.38
CA ILE A 9 50.79 -7.38 1.18
C ILE A 9 50.07 -8.75 1.06
N ALA A 10 50.75 -9.85 1.35
CA ALA A 10 50.12 -11.17 1.33
C ALA A 10 48.99 -11.28 2.35
N THR A 11 49.20 -10.80 3.58
CA THR A 11 48.15 -10.78 4.63
C THR A 11 46.99 -9.88 4.23
N ALA A 12 47.28 -8.69 3.67
CA ALA A 12 46.22 -7.78 3.15
C ALA A 12 45.40 -8.41 1.99
N GLY A 13 46.06 -9.24 1.17
CA GLY A 13 45.41 -10.04 0.12
C GLY A 13 44.46 -11.08 0.71
N GLU A 14 44.89 -11.81 1.75
CA GLU A 14 44.02 -12.79 2.43
C GLU A 14 42.76 -12.10 3.04
N GLU A 15 42.97 -10.97 3.75
CA GLU A 15 41.87 -10.18 4.32
C GLU A 15 40.92 -9.64 3.24
N MET A 16 41.44 -9.20 2.08
CA MET A 16 40.65 -8.72 0.95
C MET A 16 39.82 -9.85 0.33
N SER A 17 40.40 -11.05 0.18
CA SER A 17 39.68 -12.23 -0.31
C SER A 17 38.51 -12.58 0.61
N ALA A 18 38.74 -12.65 1.92
CA ALA A 18 37.71 -12.93 2.91
C ALA A 18 36.60 -11.84 2.93
N THR A 19 37.00 -10.59 2.73
CA THR A 19 36.06 -9.47 2.62
C THR A 19 35.19 -9.59 1.38
N SER A 20 35.80 -9.93 0.22
CA SER A 20 35.08 -10.11 -1.04
C SER A 20 34.10 -11.29 -0.99
N GLU A 21 34.47 -12.40 -0.35
CA GLU A 21 33.56 -13.53 -0.09
C GLU A 21 32.37 -13.12 0.79
N ASN A 22 32.60 -12.32 1.83
CA ASN A 22 31.53 -11.77 2.66
C ASN A 22 30.60 -10.83 1.88
N ILE A 23 31.15 -10.01 0.97
CA ILE A 23 30.36 -9.15 0.07
C ILE A 23 29.48 -10.03 -0.82
N ALA A 24 30.00 -11.07 -1.44
CA ALA A 24 29.24 -11.98 -2.30
C ALA A 24 28.09 -12.65 -1.51
N LEU A 25 28.36 -13.10 -0.28
CA LEU A 25 27.32 -13.67 0.59
C LEU A 25 26.23 -12.64 0.95
N ASN A 26 26.63 -11.42 1.30
CA ASN A 26 25.68 -10.34 1.60
C ASN A 26 24.84 -9.96 0.37
N CYS A 27 25.41 -10.00 -0.82
CA CYS A 27 24.68 -9.81 -2.08
C CYS A 27 23.62 -10.91 -2.27
N GLN A 28 23.94 -12.16 -1.98
CA GLN A 28 22.95 -13.25 -2.04
C GLN A 28 21.78 -13.01 -1.09
N LEU A 29 22.05 -12.60 0.16
CA LEU A 29 21.02 -12.27 1.13
C LEU A 29 20.19 -11.05 0.71
N ALA A 30 20.82 -10.04 0.11
CA ALA A 30 20.14 -8.88 -0.40
C ALA A 30 19.24 -9.21 -1.62
N ALA A 31 19.68 -10.09 -2.51
CA ALA A 31 18.89 -10.58 -3.63
C ALA A 31 17.65 -11.36 -3.15
N ASP A 32 17.80 -12.25 -2.15
CA ASP A 32 16.69 -12.93 -1.52
C ASP A 32 15.70 -11.96 -0.85
N GLY A 33 16.23 -10.90 -0.22
CA GLY A 33 15.44 -9.83 0.37
C GLY A 33 14.65 -9.04 -0.68
N ALA A 34 15.28 -8.69 -1.79
CA ALA A 34 14.65 -8.02 -2.93
C ALA A 34 13.54 -8.88 -3.54
N GLN A 35 13.77 -10.19 -3.70
CA GLN A 35 12.74 -11.12 -4.20
C GLN A 35 11.51 -11.15 -3.28
N LYS A 36 11.70 -11.25 -1.96
CA LYS A 36 10.61 -11.24 -0.97
C LYS A 36 9.85 -9.91 -0.99
N ALA A 37 10.56 -8.80 -1.13
CA ALA A 37 9.94 -7.48 -1.25
C ALA A 37 9.10 -7.36 -2.54
N SER A 38 9.60 -7.89 -3.66
CA SER A 38 8.88 -7.98 -4.92
C SER A 38 7.59 -8.79 -4.79
N ASP A 39 7.66 -9.98 -4.18
CA ASP A 39 6.50 -10.85 -3.97
C ASP A 39 5.44 -10.18 -3.07
N SER A 40 5.90 -9.49 -2.03
CA SER A 40 5.02 -8.73 -1.12
C SER A 40 4.35 -7.56 -1.81
N ALA A 41 5.07 -6.82 -2.64
CA ALA A 41 4.53 -5.70 -3.40
C ALA A 41 3.52 -6.18 -4.47
N HIS A 42 3.79 -7.28 -5.16
CA HIS A 42 2.86 -7.92 -6.08
C HIS A 42 1.57 -8.39 -5.39
N SER A 43 1.70 -9.01 -4.22
CA SER A 43 0.54 -9.38 -3.41
C SER A 43 -0.28 -8.16 -2.99
N GLY A 44 0.39 -7.09 -2.58
CA GLY A 44 -0.23 -5.81 -2.25
C GLY A 44 -0.98 -5.18 -3.43
N GLU A 45 -0.41 -5.21 -4.63
CA GLU A 45 -1.06 -4.75 -5.86
C GLU A 45 -2.37 -5.53 -6.11
N GLY A 46 -2.35 -6.85 -5.95
CA GLY A 46 -3.53 -7.69 -6.06
C GLY A 46 -4.63 -7.30 -5.06
N VAL A 47 -4.28 -7.03 -3.81
CA VAL A 47 -5.22 -6.56 -2.77
C VAL A 47 -5.83 -5.20 -3.14
N VAL A 48 -5.03 -4.27 -3.66
CA VAL A 48 -5.50 -2.95 -4.10
C VAL A 48 -6.49 -3.08 -5.25
N LEU A 49 -6.19 -3.91 -6.26
CA LEU A 49 -7.09 -4.14 -7.39
C LEU A 49 -8.43 -4.75 -6.95
N GLU A 50 -8.43 -5.71 -6.04
CA GLU A 50 -9.66 -6.28 -5.49
C GLU A 50 -10.43 -5.24 -4.66
N THR A 51 -9.74 -4.39 -3.90
CA THR A 51 -10.34 -3.28 -3.16
C THR A 51 -11.08 -2.31 -4.09
N ILE A 52 -10.45 -1.90 -5.20
CA ILE A 52 -11.07 -1.04 -6.23
C ILE A 52 -12.34 -1.69 -6.79
N LYS A 53 -12.29 -2.97 -7.11
CA LYS A 53 -13.43 -3.72 -7.61
C LYS A 53 -14.58 -3.78 -6.60
N VAL A 54 -14.27 -4.05 -5.32
CA VAL A 54 -15.26 -4.06 -4.23
C VAL A 54 -15.88 -2.69 -4.05
N MET A 55 -15.08 -1.61 -4.05
CA MET A 55 -15.56 -0.24 -3.96
C MET A 55 -16.52 0.12 -5.12
N GLY A 56 -16.20 -0.31 -6.34
CA GLY A 56 -17.10 -0.18 -7.49
C GLY A 56 -18.43 -0.90 -7.28
N GLY A 57 -18.40 -2.10 -6.70
CA GLY A 57 -19.60 -2.84 -6.32
C GLY A 57 -20.44 -2.12 -5.26
N ILE A 58 -19.79 -1.52 -4.26
CA ILE A 58 -20.46 -0.72 -3.21
C ILE A 58 -21.14 0.51 -3.83
N ALA A 59 -20.44 1.27 -4.68
CA ALA A 59 -20.99 2.43 -5.36
C ALA A 59 -22.27 2.07 -6.14
N CYS A 60 -22.24 1.00 -6.92
CA CYS A 60 -23.39 0.50 -7.68
C CYS A 60 -24.55 0.15 -6.74
N LYS A 61 -24.27 -0.53 -5.62
CA LYS A 61 -25.33 -0.94 -4.68
C LYS A 61 -25.96 0.24 -3.94
N VAL A 62 -25.16 1.26 -3.59
CA VAL A 62 -25.63 2.50 -2.97
C VAL A 62 -26.53 3.27 -3.96
N GLN A 63 -26.14 3.37 -5.23
CA GLN A 63 -26.97 4.00 -6.28
C GLN A 63 -28.30 3.28 -6.51
N GLU A 64 -28.29 1.94 -6.54
CA GLU A 64 -29.52 1.13 -6.66
C GLU A 64 -30.45 1.37 -5.46
N THR A 65 -29.87 1.45 -4.26
CA THR A 65 -30.63 1.74 -3.04
C THR A 65 -31.19 3.16 -3.05
N ALA A 66 -30.41 4.14 -3.47
CA ALA A 66 -30.85 5.54 -3.62
C ALA A 66 -32.09 5.64 -4.53
N LYS A 67 -32.05 4.97 -5.69
CA LYS A 67 -33.21 4.91 -6.61
C LYS A 67 -34.45 4.27 -6.00
N THR A 68 -34.25 3.23 -5.18
CA THR A 68 -35.36 2.57 -4.48
C THR A 68 -36.00 3.51 -3.45
N VAL A 69 -35.18 4.26 -2.70
CA VAL A 69 -35.65 5.25 -1.72
C VAL A 69 -36.30 6.46 -2.41
N GLU A 70 -35.79 6.92 -3.55
CA GLU A 70 -36.42 7.95 -4.38
C GLU A 70 -37.81 7.52 -4.80
N THR A 71 -37.99 6.30 -5.32
CA THR A 71 -39.30 5.73 -5.68
C THR A 71 -40.24 5.67 -4.48
N LEU A 72 -39.72 5.39 -3.26
CA LEU A 72 -40.52 5.44 -2.03
C LEU A 72 -40.99 6.88 -1.74
N GLY A 73 -40.15 7.87 -1.98
CA GLY A 73 -40.51 9.29 -1.90
C GLY A 73 -41.65 9.64 -2.82
N GLU A 74 -41.55 9.26 -4.11
CA GLU A 74 -42.62 9.48 -5.10
C GLU A 74 -43.96 8.83 -4.70
N ARG A 75 -43.90 7.60 -4.18
CA ARG A 75 -45.12 6.93 -3.67
C ARG A 75 -45.71 7.63 -2.45
N SER A 76 -44.86 8.18 -1.58
CA SER A 76 -45.31 8.96 -0.43
C SER A 76 -45.98 10.26 -0.85
N ASP A 77 -45.52 10.91 -1.94
CA ASP A 77 -46.16 12.06 -2.52
C ASP A 77 -47.56 11.71 -3.04
N GLN A 78 -47.72 10.56 -3.71
CA GLN A 78 -49.00 10.05 -4.18
C GLN A 78 -49.95 9.75 -3.01
N ILE A 79 -49.45 9.13 -1.95
CA ILE A 79 -50.25 8.86 -0.73
C ILE A 79 -50.69 10.20 -0.13
N GLY A 80 -49.81 11.18 -0.02
CA GLY A 80 -50.12 12.52 0.49
C GLY A 80 -51.28 13.18 -0.27
N ALA A 81 -51.30 13.09 -1.63
CA ALA A 81 -52.37 13.58 -2.46
C ALA A 81 -53.70 12.85 -2.19
N ILE A 82 -53.65 11.53 -2.00
CA ILE A 82 -54.85 10.73 -1.67
C ILE A 82 -55.40 11.15 -0.29
N ILE A 83 -54.54 11.33 0.73
CA ILE A 83 -54.96 11.77 2.07
C ILE A 83 -55.60 13.14 2.02
N GLY A 84 -55.07 14.09 1.24
CA GLY A 84 -55.71 15.39 1.01
C GLY A 84 -57.12 15.27 0.40
N THR A 85 -57.27 14.37 -0.58
CA THR A 85 -58.59 14.09 -1.15
C THR A 85 -59.58 13.50 -0.13
N ILE A 86 -59.09 12.62 0.75
CA ILE A 86 -59.96 12.03 1.84
C ILE A 86 -60.34 13.10 2.85
N GLU A 87 -59.42 14.02 3.20
CA GLU A 87 -59.71 15.18 4.05
C GLU A 87 -60.81 16.06 3.45
N ASP A 88 -60.70 16.40 2.16
CA ASP A 88 -61.73 17.17 1.43
C ASP A 88 -63.08 16.44 1.46
N ILE A 89 -63.14 15.11 1.26
CA ILE A 89 -64.39 14.31 1.32
C ILE A 89 -64.96 14.30 2.73
N ALA A 90 -64.12 14.19 3.76
CA ALA A 90 -64.55 14.22 5.14
C ALA A 90 -65.19 15.58 5.50
N ASP A 91 -64.57 16.68 5.09
CA ASP A 91 -65.09 18.03 5.31
C ASP A 91 -66.41 18.25 4.56
N GLN A 92 -66.51 17.79 3.30
CA GLN A 92 -67.79 17.81 2.58
C GLN A 92 -68.89 16.97 3.26
N THR A 93 -68.50 15.77 3.80
CA THR A 93 -69.42 14.90 4.50
C THR A 93 -69.89 15.54 5.80
N ASN A 94 -69.02 16.23 6.52
CA ASN A 94 -69.29 16.99 7.71
C ASN A 94 -70.32 18.10 7.43
N LEU A 95 -70.13 18.87 6.31
CA LEU A 95 -71.07 19.88 5.91
C LEU A 95 -72.43 19.32 5.50
N LEU A 96 -72.46 18.17 4.80
CA LEU A 96 -73.70 17.48 4.41
C LEU A 96 -74.46 16.99 5.62
N ALA A 97 -73.77 16.42 6.60
CA ALA A 97 -74.32 15.96 7.84
C ALA A 97 -74.91 17.11 8.67
N LEU A 98 -74.21 18.24 8.74
CA LEU A 98 -74.70 19.45 9.37
C LEU A 98 -75.97 19.96 8.74
N ASN A 99 -76.03 20.02 7.40
CA ASN A 99 -77.24 20.43 6.67
C ASN A 99 -78.41 19.45 6.94
N ALA A 100 -78.14 18.14 6.95
CA ALA A 100 -79.15 17.13 7.28
C ALA A 100 -79.67 17.26 8.73
N ALA A 101 -78.77 17.54 9.68
CA ALA A 101 -79.15 17.78 11.09
C ALA A 101 -80.08 19.02 11.23
N ILE A 102 -79.76 20.09 10.49
CA ILE A 102 -80.58 21.30 10.48
C ILE A 102 -81.97 21.01 9.92
N GLU A 103 -82.09 20.28 8.80
CA GLU A 103 -83.39 19.99 8.16
C GLU A 103 -84.19 18.97 9.03
N ALA A 104 -83.52 18.01 9.68
CA ALA A 104 -84.14 17.10 10.65
C ALA A 104 -84.72 17.87 11.86
N ALA A 105 -84.00 18.86 12.39
CA ALA A 105 -84.50 19.74 13.46
C ALA A 105 -85.71 20.57 12.96
N ARG A 106 -85.75 20.95 11.72
CA ARG A 106 -86.84 21.70 11.10
C ARG A 106 -88.11 20.86 10.94
N ALA A 107 -88.01 19.53 10.77
CA ALA A 107 -89.11 18.61 10.64
C ALA A 107 -89.74 18.23 12.05
N GLY A 108 -89.22 18.73 13.17
CA GLY A 108 -89.75 18.55 14.47
C GLY A 108 -89.74 17.03 14.96
N GLU A 109 -90.80 16.57 15.60
CA GLU A 109 -90.90 15.18 16.11
C GLU A 109 -90.69 14.12 14.99
N GLN A 110 -91.06 14.41 13.76
CA GLN A 110 -90.92 13.49 12.62
C GLN A 110 -89.42 13.37 12.17
N GLY A 111 -88.58 14.33 12.50
CA GLY A 111 -87.17 14.34 12.16
C GLY A 111 -86.22 13.70 13.16
N ARG A 112 -86.69 13.30 14.35
CA ARG A 112 -85.83 12.83 15.47
C ARG A 112 -84.86 11.68 15.05
N GLY A 113 -85.38 10.69 14.31
CA GLY A 113 -84.54 9.56 13.85
C GLY A 113 -83.47 10.01 12.84
N PHE A 114 -83.78 10.96 11.96
CA PHE A 114 -82.83 11.53 10.99
C PHE A 114 -81.78 12.42 11.68
N ALA A 115 -82.14 13.15 12.74
CA ALA A 115 -81.16 13.96 13.51
C ALA A 115 -80.08 13.10 14.14
N VAL A 116 -80.44 11.97 14.73
CA VAL A 116 -79.46 11.05 15.34
C VAL A 116 -78.49 10.48 14.31
N VAL A 117 -78.97 10.11 13.11
CA VAL A 117 -78.12 9.63 12.01
C VAL A 117 -77.19 10.75 11.50
N ALA A 118 -77.73 11.97 11.35
CA ALA A 118 -76.93 13.11 10.95
C ALA A 118 -75.80 13.45 11.93
N ASP A 119 -76.11 13.44 13.23
CA ASP A 119 -75.07 13.64 14.26
C ASP A 119 -74.01 12.53 14.28
N GLU A 120 -74.38 11.27 14.04
CA GLU A 120 -73.43 10.16 13.96
C GLU A 120 -72.52 10.26 12.71
N VAL A 121 -73.11 10.63 11.55
CA VAL A 121 -72.36 10.87 10.32
C VAL A 121 -71.41 12.06 10.51
N ARG A 122 -71.87 13.12 11.21
CA ARG A 122 -71.00 14.28 11.53
C ARG A 122 -69.82 13.89 12.41
N ALA A 123 -70.07 13.13 13.50
CA ALA A 123 -69.02 12.64 14.37
C ALA A 123 -68.01 11.71 13.64
N LEU A 124 -68.51 10.88 12.70
CA LEU A 124 -67.64 10.04 11.87
C LEU A 124 -66.77 10.88 10.93
N ALA A 125 -67.31 11.94 10.30
CA ALA A 125 -66.56 12.86 9.45
C ALA A 125 -65.44 13.58 10.25
N GLU A 126 -65.77 14.12 11.43
CA GLU A 126 -64.79 14.76 12.33
C GLU A 126 -63.63 13.79 12.73
N ARG A 127 -64.01 12.53 13.07
CA ARG A 127 -63.00 11.48 13.36
C ARG A 127 -62.14 11.17 12.12
N THR A 128 -62.71 11.16 10.92
CA THR A 128 -61.98 10.92 9.68
C THR A 128 -61.01 12.04 9.39
N THR A 129 -61.43 13.32 9.53
CA THR A 129 -60.58 14.49 9.38
C THR A 129 -59.38 14.46 10.35
N ALA A 130 -59.63 14.08 11.63
CA ALA A 130 -58.56 13.93 12.64
C ALA A 130 -57.55 12.85 12.23
N ALA A 131 -58.06 11.66 11.80
CA ALA A 131 -57.18 10.56 11.38
C ALA A 131 -56.37 10.88 10.09
N THR A 132 -56.97 11.53 9.12
CA THR A 132 -56.28 11.95 7.88
C THR A 132 -55.17 12.96 8.17
N LYS A 133 -55.40 13.89 9.10
CA LYS A 133 -54.40 14.84 9.54
C LYS A 133 -53.18 14.15 10.19
N GLU A 134 -53.40 13.17 11.05
CA GLU A 134 -52.32 12.38 11.65
C GLU A 134 -51.53 11.62 10.59
N ILE A 135 -52.22 10.99 9.61
CA ILE A 135 -51.55 10.31 8.50
C ILE A 135 -50.77 11.30 7.65
N GLY A 136 -51.34 12.50 7.37
CA GLY A 136 -50.64 13.56 6.65
C GLY A 136 -49.33 13.99 7.28
N GLU A 137 -49.28 14.10 8.61
CA GLU A 137 -48.05 14.42 9.32
C GLU A 137 -47.03 13.26 9.25
N MET A 138 -47.47 12.00 9.31
CA MET A 138 -46.58 10.84 9.10
C MET A 138 -46.02 10.81 7.70
N ILE A 139 -46.82 11.08 6.67
CA ILE A 139 -46.37 11.13 5.28
C ILE A 139 -45.34 12.25 5.07
N LYS A 140 -45.55 13.44 5.63
CA LYS A 140 -44.55 14.53 5.60
C LYS A 140 -43.24 14.15 6.29
N ALA A 141 -43.30 13.37 7.37
CA ALA A 141 -42.11 12.85 8.03
C ALA A 141 -41.34 11.87 7.12
N ILE A 142 -42.05 10.89 6.51
CA ILE A 142 -41.45 9.94 5.56
C ILE A 142 -40.81 10.69 4.35
N GLN A 143 -41.47 11.70 3.79
CA GLN A 143 -40.91 12.51 2.71
C GLN A 143 -39.60 13.22 3.09
N ARG A 144 -39.52 13.75 4.31
CA ARG A 144 -38.29 14.38 4.81
C ARG A 144 -37.17 13.34 5.01
N GLU A 145 -37.49 12.20 5.58
CA GLU A 145 -36.54 11.14 5.86
C GLU A 145 -36.02 10.52 4.56
N THR A 146 -36.87 10.27 3.58
CA THR A 146 -36.45 9.75 2.27
C THR A 146 -35.53 10.72 1.52
N LYS A 147 -35.84 12.04 1.52
CA LYS A 147 -34.95 13.05 0.94
C LYS A 147 -33.60 13.10 1.63
N GLY A 148 -33.59 13.03 2.97
CA GLY A 148 -32.36 12.97 3.74
C GLY A 148 -31.53 11.70 3.42
N ALA A 149 -32.19 10.56 3.28
CA ALA A 149 -31.56 9.30 2.95
C ALA A 149 -30.92 9.32 1.56
N VAL A 150 -31.60 9.88 0.53
CA VAL A 150 -31.05 10.04 -0.82
C VAL A 150 -29.80 10.93 -0.80
N ALA A 151 -29.85 12.08 -0.12
CA ALA A 151 -28.70 12.98 -0.01
C ALA A 151 -27.50 12.29 0.68
N ALA A 152 -27.72 11.52 1.75
CA ALA A 152 -26.67 10.76 2.41
C ALA A 152 -26.07 9.66 1.51
N MET A 153 -26.89 9.03 0.66
CA MET A 153 -26.43 8.04 -0.31
C MET A 153 -25.58 8.67 -1.42
N GLU A 154 -25.95 9.85 -1.93
CA GLU A 154 -25.16 10.61 -2.92
C GLU A 154 -23.79 11.00 -2.35
N GLU A 155 -23.75 11.46 -1.09
CA GLU A 155 -22.48 11.72 -0.39
C GLU A 155 -21.66 10.44 -0.23
N GLY A 156 -22.30 9.31 0.12
CA GLY A 156 -21.66 8.00 0.21
C GLY A 156 -21.01 7.57 -1.10
N VAL A 157 -21.69 7.74 -2.23
CA VAL A 157 -21.12 7.46 -3.56
C VAL A 157 -19.89 8.32 -3.83
N SER A 158 -19.93 9.61 -3.49
CA SER A 158 -18.78 10.51 -3.63
C SER A 158 -17.59 10.08 -2.77
N GLN A 159 -17.83 9.63 -1.53
CA GLN A 159 -16.79 9.11 -0.66
C GLN A 159 -16.17 7.83 -1.21
N VAL A 160 -16.97 6.93 -1.78
CA VAL A 160 -16.48 5.70 -2.43
C VAL A 160 -15.62 6.03 -3.66
N ASP A 161 -16.03 7.00 -4.49
CA ASP A 161 -15.22 7.46 -5.63
C ASP A 161 -13.86 8.00 -5.20
N ASN A 162 -13.83 8.82 -4.15
CA ASN A 162 -12.57 9.31 -3.56
C ASN A 162 -11.73 8.17 -3.00
N GLY A 163 -12.33 7.22 -2.28
CA GLY A 163 -11.62 6.01 -1.77
C GLY A 163 -11.03 5.17 -2.90
N THR A 164 -11.74 5.03 -4.02
CA THR A 164 -11.26 4.34 -5.22
C THR A 164 -10.05 5.03 -5.84
N LYS A 165 -10.05 6.37 -5.92
CA LYS A 165 -8.91 7.15 -6.41
C LYS A 165 -7.68 7.00 -5.52
N GLU A 166 -7.85 7.04 -4.21
CA GLU A 166 -6.74 6.84 -3.27
C GLU A 166 -6.20 5.40 -3.31
N ALA A 167 -7.06 4.40 -3.48
CA ALA A 167 -6.63 3.03 -3.70
C ALA A 167 -5.82 2.89 -5.01
N ALA A 168 -6.26 3.51 -6.10
CA ALA A 168 -5.52 3.52 -7.36
C ALA A 168 -4.13 4.16 -7.21
N ARG A 169 -4.01 5.27 -6.49
CA ARG A 169 -2.72 5.91 -6.18
C ARG A 169 -1.81 4.99 -5.36
N SER A 170 -2.38 4.22 -4.44
CA SER A 170 -1.63 3.21 -3.68
C SER A 170 -1.11 2.10 -4.58
N GLY A 171 -1.88 1.69 -5.59
CA GLY A 171 -1.45 0.73 -6.61
C GLY A 171 -0.30 1.27 -7.46
N GLU A 172 -0.33 2.54 -7.87
CA GLU A 172 0.79 3.18 -8.58
C GLU A 172 2.06 3.21 -7.73
N ALA A 173 1.95 3.56 -6.45
CA ALA A 173 3.09 3.56 -5.54
C ALA A 173 3.71 2.16 -5.35
N LEU A 174 2.89 1.11 -5.30
CA LEU A 174 3.38 -0.27 -5.26
C LEU A 174 4.11 -0.66 -6.55
N LYS A 175 3.65 -0.22 -7.71
CA LYS A 175 4.33 -0.42 -8.99
C LYS A 175 5.69 0.28 -9.05
N ASP A 176 5.78 1.48 -8.48
CA ASP A 176 7.06 2.19 -8.36
C ASP A 176 8.03 1.44 -7.43
N ILE A 177 7.52 0.89 -6.31
CA ILE A 177 8.32 0.04 -5.42
C ILE A 177 8.83 -1.20 -6.16
N LEU A 178 8.00 -1.87 -6.96
CA LEU A 178 8.43 -3.01 -7.78
C LEU A 178 9.56 -2.65 -8.75
N ASN A 179 9.47 -1.50 -9.42
CA ASN A 179 10.52 -1.02 -10.31
C ASN A 179 11.83 -0.76 -9.55
N GLN A 180 11.76 -0.15 -8.37
CA GLN A 180 12.93 0.11 -7.53
C GLN A 180 13.55 -1.19 -7.01
N VAL A 181 12.75 -2.15 -6.55
CA VAL A 181 13.22 -3.47 -6.09
C VAL A 181 13.95 -4.21 -7.22
N ASN A 182 13.40 -4.19 -8.45
CA ASN A 182 14.07 -4.78 -9.61
C ASN A 182 15.42 -4.10 -9.93
N THR A 183 15.48 -2.79 -9.79
CA THR A 183 16.75 -2.05 -9.96
C THR A 183 17.78 -2.47 -8.91
N VAL A 184 17.37 -2.54 -7.63
CA VAL A 184 18.23 -3.01 -6.53
C VAL A 184 18.72 -4.44 -6.78
N ALA A 185 17.86 -5.35 -7.26
CA ALA A 185 18.25 -6.72 -7.55
C ALA A 185 19.32 -6.78 -8.66
N MET A 186 19.23 -5.94 -9.69
CA MET A 186 20.27 -5.84 -10.74
C MET A 186 21.58 -5.28 -10.18
N GLU A 187 21.53 -4.22 -9.36
CA GLU A 187 22.72 -3.63 -8.75
C GLU A 187 23.44 -4.63 -7.83
N VAL A 188 22.67 -5.34 -7.01
CA VAL A 188 23.20 -6.41 -6.13
C VAL A 188 23.89 -7.51 -6.94
N SER A 189 23.32 -7.92 -8.10
CA SER A 189 23.96 -8.91 -8.99
C SER A 189 25.27 -8.40 -9.57
N GLN A 190 25.36 -7.10 -9.93
CA GLN A 190 26.60 -6.50 -10.40
C GLN A 190 27.67 -6.44 -9.31
N ILE A 191 27.29 -6.10 -8.07
CA ILE A 191 28.20 -6.09 -6.92
C ILE A 191 28.73 -7.50 -6.65
N ALA A 192 27.87 -8.53 -6.71
CA ALA A 192 28.29 -9.92 -6.54
C ALA A 192 29.34 -10.33 -7.57
N THR A 193 29.11 -10.01 -8.85
CA THR A 193 30.08 -10.27 -9.94
C THR A 193 31.41 -9.55 -9.71
N ALA A 194 31.36 -8.27 -9.30
CA ALA A 194 32.57 -7.50 -9.00
C ALA A 194 33.33 -8.09 -7.79
N ALA A 195 32.65 -8.61 -6.78
CA ALA A 195 33.26 -9.27 -5.64
C ALA A 195 33.94 -10.60 -6.04
N GLU A 196 33.34 -11.37 -6.94
CA GLU A 196 33.96 -12.58 -7.51
C GLU A 196 35.24 -12.24 -8.32
N GLU A 197 35.20 -11.21 -9.16
CA GLU A 197 36.36 -10.73 -9.91
C GLU A 197 37.47 -10.21 -8.97
N GLN A 198 37.07 -9.52 -7.89
CA GLN A 198 38.01 -9.04 -6.86
C GLN A 198 38.68 -10.20 -6.14
N THR A 199 37.93 -11.26 -5.80
CA THR A 199 38.49 -12.48 -5.18
C THR A 199 39.51 -13.13 -6.11
N ALA A 200 39.21 -13.28 -7.39
CA ALA A 200 40.14 -13.84 -8.38
C ALA A 200 41.43 -13.00 -8.51
N THR A 201 41.29 -11.68 -8.63
CA THR A 201 42.42 -10.75 -8.74
C THR A 201 43.29 -10.76 -7.49
N THR A 202 42.67 -10.82 -6.31
CA THR A 202 43.38 -10.91 -5.02
C THR A 202 44.15 -12.22 -4.89
N GLY A 203 43.59 -13.32 -5.39
CA GLY A 203 44.30 -14.61 -5.47
C GLY A 203 45.54 -14.54 -6.37
N GLU A 204 45.47 -13.85 -7.49
CA GLU A 204 46.65 -13.61 -8.36
C GLU A 204 47.70 -12.75 -7.65
N ILE A 205 47.28 -11.68 -6.94
CA ILE A 205 48.19 -10.84 -6.14
C ILE A 205 48.90 -11.67 -5.11
N THR A 206 48.23 -12.49 -4.34
CA THR A 206 48.81 -13.34 -3.32
C THR A 206 49.82 -14.31 -3.92
N LYS A 207 49.52 -14.94 -5.05
CA LYS A 207 50.42 -15.81 -5.78
C LYS A 207 51.68 -15.05 -6.29
N ASN A 208 51.52 -13.84 -6.79
CA ASN A 208 52.65 -13.01 -7.21
C ASN A 208 53.54 -12.61 -6.03
N MET A 209 52.92 -12.30 -4.87
CA MET A 209 53.66 -12.01 -3.63
C MET A 209 54.52 -13.20 -3.17
N GLN A 210 53.99 -14.44 -3.27
CA GLN A 210 54.79 -15.64 -3.00
C GLN A 210 55.98 -15.77 -3.93
N GLN A 211 55.82 -15.54 -5.24
CA GLN A 211 56.93 -15.58 -6.20
C GLN A 211 57.97 -14.50 -5.92
N ILE A 212 57.54 -13.28 -5.54
CA ILE A 212 58.47 -12.21 -5.14
C ILE A 212 59.21 -12.61 -3.85
N SER A 213 58.56 -13.22 -2.88
CA SER A 213 59.19 -13.72 -1.67
C SER A 213 60.33 -14.72 -1.98
N ASP A 214 60.04 -15.69 -2.85
CA ASP A 214 61.01 -16.71 -3.28
C ASP A 214 62.21 -16.07 -4.00
N ALA A 215 61.96 -15.11 -4.90
CA ALA A 215 63.01 -14.38 -5.61
C ALA A 215 63.87 -13.54 -4.68
N VAL A 216 63.32 -12.91 -3.65
CA VAL A 216 64.04 -12.13 -2.65
C VAL A 216 64.92 -13.06 -1.80
N GLN A 217 64.43 -14.25 -1.37
CA GLN A 217 65.25 -15.26 -0.69
C GLN A 217 66.42 -15.72 -1.53
N GLN A 218 66.18 -16.04 -2.80
CA GLN A 218 67.23 -16.44 -3.74
C GLN A 218 68.28 -15.35 -3.92
N THR A 219 67.83 -14.08 -4.08
CA THR A 219 68.73 -12.92 -4.20
C THR A 219 69.56 -12.71 -2.94
N SER A 220 68.97 -12.88 -1.75
CA SER A 220 69.68 -12.80 -0.45
C SER A 220 70.76 -13.88 -0.32
N HIS A 221 70.43 -15.13 -0.72
CA HIS A 221 71.40 -16.22 -0.74
C HIS A 221 72.56 -15.93 -1.72
N GLY A 222 72.29 -15.50 -2.95
CA GLY A 222 73.31 -15.13 -3.90
C GLY A 222 74.17 -13.94 -3.45
N ALA A 223 73.61 -12.97 -2.73
CA ALA A 223 74.36 -11.87 -2.14
C ALA A 223 75.33 -12.38 -1.02
N GLN A 224 74.89 -13.34 -0.20
CA GLN A 224 75.75 -13.97 0.84
C GLN A 224 76.88 -14.75 0.19
N GLU A 225 76.62 -15.55 -0.83
CA GLU A 225 77.65 -16.28 -1.57
C GLU A 225 78.66 -15.32 -2.21
N ALA A 226 78.20 -14.22 -2.84
CA ALA A 226 79.05 -13.21 -3.40
C ALA A 226 79.95 -12.52 -2.34
N ALA A 227 79.40 -12.21 -1.17
CA ALA A 227 80.16 -11.65 -0.06
C ALA A 227 81.20 -12.64 0.49
N ALA A 228 80.92 -13.92 0.55
CA ALA A 228 81.85 -14.96 0.95
C ALA A 228 82.99 -15.11 -0.06
N ALA A 229 82.67 -15.13 -1.37
CA ALA A 229 83.64 -15.16 -2.47
C ALA A 229 84.54 -13.92 -2.45
N ALA A 230 84.03 -12.71 -2.24
CA ALA A 230 84.79 -11.49 -2.12
C ALA A 230 85.76 -11.52 -0.91
N THR A 231 85.31 -12.05 0.22
CA THR A 231 86.18 -12.25 1.43
C THR A 231 87.30 -13.22 1.13
N GLN A 232 87.05 -14.34 0.45
CA GLN A 232 88.06 -15.32 0.06
C GLN A 232 89.05 -14.71 -0.95
N LEU A 233 88.58 -13.90 -1.96
CA LEU A 233 89.44 -13.21 -2.86
C LEU A 233 90.33 -12.20 -2.16
N THR A 234 89.88 -11.50 -1.15
CA THR A 234 90.68 -10.59 -0.31
C THR A 234 91.76 -11.35 0.43
N GLY A 235 91.46 -12.49 1.03
CA GLY A 235 92.42 -13.35 1.71
C GLY A 235 93.52 -13.89 0.78
N ASN A 236 93.10 -14.34 -0.42
CA ASN A 236 94.05 -14.82 -1.43
C ASN A 236 94.97 -13.67 -1.94
N ALA A 237 94.46 -12.44 -2.11
CA ALA A 237 95.29 -11.27 -2.47
C ALA A 237 96.27 -10.89 -1.37
N GLU A 238 95.93 -10.97 -0.10
CA GLU A 238 96.86 -10.75 1.04
C GLU A 238 97.91 -11.82 1.11
N GLU A 239 97.58 -13.07 0.87
CA GLU A 239 98.54 -14.14 0.81
C GLU A 239 99.52 -14.00 -0.33
N LEU A 240 99.03 -13.63 -1.56
CA LEU A 240 99.86 -13.29 -2.70
C LEU A 240 100.81 -12.13 -2.40
N LYS A 241 100.35 -11.08 -1.77
CA LYS A 241 101.16 -9.93 -1.34
C LYS A 241 102.24 -10.36 -0.35
N ARG A 242 101.97 -11.22 0.57
CA ARG A 242 102.88 -11.78 1.55
C ARG A 242 103.96 -12.63 0.85
N LEU A 243 103.59 -13.46 -0.13
CA LEU A 243 104.52 -14.23 -0.93
C LEU A 243 105.45 -13.34 -1.75
N ILE A 244 104.94 -12.29 -2.40
CA ILE A 244 105.75 -11.36 -3.15
C ILE A 244 106.77 -10.61 -2.28
N HIS A 245 106.36 -10.18 -1.06
CA HIS A 245 107.22 -9.56 -0.10
C HIS A 245 108.37 -10.50 0.40
N ARG A 246 108.13 -11.79 0.36
CA ARG A 246 109.12 -12.81 0.77
C ARG A 246 110.16 -13.05 -0.31
N PHE A 247 109.85 -12.68 -1.55
CA PHE A 247 110.79 -12.76 -2.70
C PHE A 247 111.59 -11.45 -3.01
N ARG A 248 111.21 -10.33 -2.31
CA ARG A 248 112.02 -9.09 -2.37
C ARG A 248 113.17 -9.20 -1.32
N LEU A 249 114.30 -9.65 -1.77
CA LEU A 249 115.60 -9.40 -1.18
C LEU A 249 116.11 -8.08 -1.58
#